data_fa13162e1fb3064ebc0e7b9d0b6347c6
#
_entry.id   fa13162e1fb3064ebc0e7b9d0b6347c6
#
_cell.length_a   1.000
_cell.length_b   1.000
_cell.length_c   1.000
_cell.angle_alpha   90.00
_cell.angle_beta   90.00
_cell.angle_gamma   90.00
#
_symmetry.space_group_name_H-M   'P 1'
#
loop_
_entity.id
_entity.type
_entity.pdbx_description
1 polymer ?
#
loop_
_entity_poly.entity_id
_entity_poly.type
_entity_poly.pdbx_seq_one_letter_code
_entity_poly.pdbx_strand_id
1 'polypeptide(L)'
;MEQALYIDDGQVLTSGGMLAATDLCLHVLRRDFGQAYANDMSRLLVSPPHRSGGQSQYTKTPAMPANGSLGLLMAWMIDHLAEPLTLESVAAQAHMSSRTLARRFRAETGDSVQDWIAPRRVELACGLLEDSGLTISQIAYAAGFGSTKSLRRPFRAVTGTSAREYRQTFSARADSAPLPAEKRGIHD
;
A
#
# COMPACT_ATOMS: atom_id res chain seq x y z
N MET A 1 -7.67 -1.07 25.54
CA MET A 1 -6.28 -1.19 25.07
C MET A 1 -6.33 -1.31 23.58
N GLU A 2 -5.81 -0.34 22.86
CA GLU A 2 -5.69 -0.41 21.40
C GLU A 2 -4.70 -1.52 21.03
N GLN A 3 -5.16 -2.48 20.27
CA GLN A 3 -4.34 -3.59 19.77
C GLN A 3 -3.64 -3.13 18.48
N ALA A 4 -2.76 -2.14 18.57
CA ALA A 4 -2.01 -1.63 17.43
C ALA A 4 -0.66 -2.36 17.31
N LEU A 5 -0.17 -2.57 16.06
CA LEU A 5 1.16 -3.12 15.82
C LEU A 5 2.23 -2.15 16.30
N TYR A 6 2.02 -0.85 16.09
CA TYR A 6 2.88 0.23 16.54
C TYR A 6 2.07 1.51 16.75
N ILE A 7 2.60 2.41 17.56
CA ILE A 7 2.06 3.75 17.81
C ILE A 7 3.16 4.76 17.45
N ASP A 8 2.80 5.77 16.67
CA ASP A 8 3.64 6.91 16.31
C ASP A 8 2.95 8.17 16.80
N ASP A 9 3.47 8.82 17.86
CA ASP A 9 2.99 10.09 18.38
C ASP A 9 3.88 11.28 17.94
N GLY A 10 4.80 11.03 17.01
CA GLY A 10 5.68 12.02 16.42
C GLY A 10 7.03 12.19 17.15
N GLN A 11 7.09 12.02 18.45
CA GLN A 11 8.33 12.08 19.23
C GLN A 11 8.79 10.72 19.73
N VAL A 12 7.84 9.87 20.09
CA VAL A 12 8.11 8.51 20.58
C VAL A 12 7.36 7.51 19.72
N LEU A 13 8.08 6.50 19.27
CA LEU A 13 7.53 5.40 18.48
C LEU A 13 7.64 4.12 19.31
N THR A 14 6.53 3.39 19.41
CA THR A 14 6.48 2.14 20.17
C THR A 14 5.90 1.02 19.34
N SER A 15 6.44 -0.18 19.50
CA SER A 15 5.94 -1.39 18.83
C SER A 15 5.39 -2.40 19.82
N GLY A 16 4.37 -3.14 19.40
CA GLY A 16 3.70 -4.15 20.23
C GLY A 16 4.42 -5.51 20.29
N GLY A 17 5.73 -5.55 20.03
CA GLY A 17 6.53 -6.76 20.09
C GLY A 17 7.60 -6.85 19.00
N MET A 18 8.43 -7.90 19.04
CA MET A 18 9.60 -8.04 18.15
C MET A 18 9.23 -8.04 16.65
N LEU A 19 8.18 -8.73 16.24
CA LEU A 19 7.73 -8.74 14.86
C LEU A 19 7.13 -7.39 14.45
N ALA A 20 6.42 -6.72 15.35
CA ALA A 20 5.87 -5.40 15.12
C ALA A 20 6.95 -4.30 15.05
N ALA A 21 8.14 -4.55 15.58
CA ALA A 21 9.28 -3.65 15.44
C ALA A 21 9.72 -3.51 13.97
N THR A 22 9.65 -4.58 13.16
CA THR A 22 9.93 -4.52 11.72
C THR A 22 8.91 -3.63 11.01
N ASP A 23 7.63 -3.76 11.33
CA ASP A 23 6.58 -2.91 10.77
C ASP A 23 6.78 -1.43 11.15
N LEU A 24 7.21 -1.17 12.40
CA LEU A 24 7.58 0.16 12.85
C LEU A 24 8.79 0.72 12.08
N CYS A 25 9.84 -0.06 11.88
CA CYS A 25 11.00 0.36 11.09
C CYS A 25 10.61 0.69 9.64
N LEU A 26 9.78 -0.12 9.00
CA LEU A 26 9.27 0.16 7.66
C LEU A 26 8.37 1.41 7.62
N HIS A 27 7.60 1.66 8.69
CA HIS A 27 6.85 2.90 8.83
C HIS A 27 7.77 4.13 8.89
N VAL A 28 8.83 4.09 9.69
CA VAL A 28 9.84 5.16 9.78
C VAL A 28 10.52 5.37 8.43
N LEU A 29 10.98 4.30 7.78
CA LEU A 29 11.62 4.38 6.47
C LEU A 29 10.70 5.02 5.43
N ARG A 30 9.42 4.66 5.43
CA ARG A 30 8.44 5.28 4.54
C ARG A 30 8.21 6.75 4.85
N ARG A 31 8.11 7.12 6.13
CA ARG A 31 7.93 8.50 6.57
C ARG A 31 9.14 9.37 6.20
N ASP A 32 10.35 8.84 6.35
CA ASP A 32 11.57 9.63 6.23
C ASP A 32 12.17 9.56 4.81
N PHE A 33 12.00 8.44 4.08
CA PHE A 33 12.63 8.20 2.78
C PHE A 33 11.65 7.92 1.63
N GLY A 34 10.35 7.82 1.91
CA GLY A 34 9.31 7.58 0.91
C GLY A 34 8.93 6.12 0.71
N GLN A 35 7.89 5.91 -0.09
CA GLN A 35 7.29 4.58 -0.28
C GLN A 35 8.20 3.64 -1.07
N ALA A 36 8.89 4.14 -2.11
CA ALA A 36 9.77 3.33 -2.95
C ALA A 36 10.89 2.72 -2.11
N TYR A 37 11.56 3.51 -1.27
CA TYR A 37 12.62 3.03 -0.39
C TYR A 37 12.12 2.00 0.63
N ALA A 38 10.96 2.24 1.24
CA ALA A 38 10.35 1.28 2.16
C ALA A 38 10.00 -0.04 1.47
N ASN A 39 9.53 0.00 0.22
CA ASN A 39 9.25 -1.19 -0.59
C ASN A 39 10.51 -2.01 -0.85
N ASP A 40 11.62 -1.37 -1.21
CA ASP A 40 12.89 -2.06 -1.46
C ASP A 40 13.43 -2.71 -0.18
N MET A 41 13.38 -2.00 0.94
CA MET A 41 13.77 -2.55 2.23
C MET A 41 12.87 -3.72 2.66
N SER A 42 11.57 -3.65 2.41
CA SER A 42 10.65 -4.74 2.74
C SER A 42 10.92 -6.02 1.94
N ARG A 43 11.33 -5.90 0.66
CA ARG A 43 11.75 -7.04 -0.16
C ARG A 43 12.99 -7.72 0.40
N LEU A 44 13.96 -6.94 0.91
CA LEU A 44 15.15 -7.49 1.57
C LEU A 44 14.80 -8.23 2.87
N LEU A 45 13.78 -7.78 3.59
CA LEU A 45 13.33 -8.40 4.84
C LEU A 45 12.34 -9.55 4.62
N VAL A 46 11.97 -9.86 3.36
CA VAL A 46 10.90 -10.83 3.03
C VAL A 46 9.62 -10.51 3.80
N SER A 47 9.32 -9.23 3.94
CA SER A 47 8.19 -8.70 4.70
C SER A 47 7.30 -7.84 3.80
N PRO A 48 5.97 -7.83 3.97
CA PRO A 48 5.14 -6.90 3.21
C PRO A 48 5.50 -5.44 3.54
N PRO A 49 5.52 -4.55 2.53
CA PRO A 49 6.02 -3.18 2.67
C PRO A 49 5.18 -2.30 3.60
N HIS A 50 3.97 -2.70 3.90
CA HIS A 50 3.07 -1.95 4.78
C HIS A 50 2.04 -2.83 5.48
N ARG A 51 1.94 -2.62 6.80
CA ARG A 51 0.79 -2.96 7.63
C ARG A 51 0.36 -1.71 8.37
N SER A 52 -0.94 -1.39 8.37
CA SER A 52 -1.44 -0.23 9.10
C SER A 52 -1.24 -0.41 10.60
N GLY A 53 -0.76 0.63 11.31
CA GLY A 53 -0.47 0.59 12.75
C GLY A 53 -1.67 0.24 13.64
N GLY A 54 -2.89 0.46 13.17
CA GLY A 54 -4.13 0.07 13.85
C GLY A 54 -4.53 -1.39 13.71
N GLN A 55 -3.75 -2.21 13.00
CA GLN A 55 -4.07 -3.63 12.83
C GLN A 55 -3.82 -4.39 14.13
N SER A 56 -4.85 -5.09 14.61
CA SER A 56 -4.75 -5.93 15.81
C SER A 56 -3.69 -7.03 15.66
N GLN A 57 -2.85 -7.17 16.67
CA GLN A 57 -1.77 -8.17 16.73
C GLN A 57 -2.27 -9.62 16.67
N TYR A 58 -3.54 -9.83 17.00
CA TYR A 58 -4.19 -11.14 17.08
C TYR A 58 -5.30 -11.35 16.03
N THR A 59 -5.48 -10.43 15.10
CA THR A 59 -6.30 -10.78 13.96
C THR A 59 -5.55 -11.89 13.24
N LYS A 60 -6.07 -13.13 13.36
CA LYS A 60 -5.76 -14.15 12.37
C LYS A 60 -5.93 -13.44 11.05
N THR A 61 -4.82 -13.14 10.37
CA THR A 61 -4.89 -12.91 8.93
C THR A 61 -5.76 -14.07 8.48
N PRO A 62 -6.95 -13.85 7.87
CA PRO A 62 -7.66 -14.96 7.32
C PRO A 62 -6.62 -15.62 6.45
N ALA A 63 -6.15 -16.81 6.84
CA ALA A 63 -5.28 -17.60 6.00
C ALA A 63 -6.04 -17.60 4.68
N MET A 64 -5.48 -16.96 3.65
CA MET A 64 -6.13 -16.98 2.33
C MET A 64 -6.45 -18.43 2.11
N PRO A 65 -7.73 -18.81 2.03
CA PRO A 65 -8.02 -20.21 1.76
C PRO A 65 -7.34 -20.48 0.43
N ALA A 66 -6.29 -21.29 0.45
CA ALA A 66 -5.47 -21.61 -0.72
C ALA A 66 -6.30 -22.18 -1.89
N ASN A 67 -7.60 -22.37 -1.68
CA ASN A 67 -8.55 -22.93 -2.62
C ASN A 67 -9.88 -22.17 -2.71
N GLY A 68 -9.95 -20.91 -2.23
CA GLY A 68 -11.16 -20.08 -2.38
C GLY A 68 -11.08 -19.18 -3.60
N SER A 69 -12.18 -19.08 -4.36
CA SER A 69 -12.30 -18.23 -5.55
C SER A 69 -11.92 -16.75 -5.33
N LEU A 70 -11.99 -16.22 -4.10
CA LEU A 70 -11.64 -14.83 -3.77
C LEU A 70 -10.13 -14.57 -3.71
N GLY A 71 -9.31 -15.51 -3.31
CA GLY A 71 -7.85 -15.35 -3.31
C GLY A 71 -7.30 -15.09 -4.71
N LEU A 72 -7.75 -15.86 -5.70
CA LEU A 72 -7.38 -15.67 -7.10
C LEU A 72 -7.94 -14.35 -7.64
N LEU A 73 -9.17 -14.00 -7.26
CA LEU A 73 -9.77 -12.73 -7.63
C LEU A 73 -8.99 -11.53 -7.08
N MET A 74 -8.56 -11.59 -5.82
CA MET A 74 -7.76 -10.55 -5.17
C MET A 74 -6.39 -10.42 -5.83
N ALA A 75 -5.73 -11.52 -6.18
CA ALA A 75 -4.48 -11.50 -6.94
C ALA A 75 -4.68 -10.83 -8.30
N TRP A 76 -5.72 -11.24 -9.04
CA TRP A 76 -6.07 -10.62 -10.31
C TRP A 76 -6.35 -9.11 -10.17
N MET A 77 -7.07 -8.69 -9.13
CA MET A 77 -7.32 -7.27 -8.86
C MET A 77 -6.03 -6.48 -8.60
N ILE A 78 -5.03 -7.09 -7.96
CA ILE A 78 -3.71 -6.47 -7.73
C ILE A 78 -2.99 -6.25 -9.07
N ASP A 79 -3.02 -7.23 -9.95
CA ASP A 79 -2.38 -7.14 -11.27
C ASP A 79 -3.05 -6.11 -12.18
N HIS A 80 -4.33 -5.78 -11.91
CA HIS A 80 -5.15 -4.87 -12.73
C HIS A 80 -5.50 -3.56 -12.01
N LEU A 81 -4.73 -3.16 -10.97
CA LEU A 81 -5.03 -1.95 -10.16
C LEU A 81 -5.14 -0.67 -10.96
N ALA A 82 -4.37 -0.54 -12.05
CA ALA A 82 -4.40 0.62 -12.94
C ALA A 82 -5.67 0.71 -13.79
N GLU A 83 -6.40 -0.39 -13.94
CA GLU A 83 -7.61 -0.45 -14.75
C GLU A 83 -8.86 0.02 -13.97
N PRO A 84 -9.96 0.38 -14.67
CA PRO A 84 -11.23 0.71 -14.02
C PRO A 84 -11.85 -0.53 -13.37
N LEU A 85 -11.53 -0.80 -12.10
CA LEU A 85 -12.12 -1.89 -11.33
C LEU A 85 -13.41 -1.41 -10.67
N THR A 86 -14.54 -1.62 -11.35
CA THR A 86 -15.88 -1.42 -10.76
C THR A 86 -16.35 -2.69 -10.07
N LEU A 87 -17.35 -2.58 -9.18
CA LEU A 87 -17.94 -3.77 -8.56
C LEU A 87 -18.49 -4.75 -9.60
N GLU A 88 -19.04 -4.22 -10.71
CA GLU A 88 -19.59 -4.99 -11.81
C GLU A 88 -18.50 -5.75 -12.57
N SER A 89 -17.38 -5.07 -12.91
CA SER A 89 -16.27 -5.70 -13.65
C SER A 89 -15.59 -6.80 -12.82
N VAL A 90 -15.38 -6.55 -11.52
CA VAL A 90 -14.83 -7.53 -10.59
C VAL A 90 -15.78 -8.71 -10.36
N ALA A 91 -17.10 -8.47 -10.31
CA ALA A 91 -18.11 -9.52 -10.18
C ALA A 91 -18.17 -10.41 -11.45
N ALA A 92 -18.08 -9.79 -12.62
CA ALA A 92 -18.02 -10.51 -13.89
C ALA A 92 -16.79 -11.44 -13.94
N GLN A 93 -15.61 -10.96 -13.52
CA GLN A 93 -14.39 -11.76 -13.43
C GLN A 93 -14.53 -12.94 -12.47
N ALA A 94 -15.29 -12.78 -11.40
CA ALA A 94 -15.56 -13.84 -10.43
C ALA A 94 -16.74 -14.76 -10.83
N HIS A 95 -17.37 -14.53 -11.98
CA HIS A 95 -18.59 -15.21 -12.40
C HIS A 95 -19.73 -15.14 -11.35
N MET A 96 -19.86 -13.98 -10.70
CA MET A 96 -20.84 -13.73 -9.64
C MET A 96 -21.70 -12.50 -9.98
N SER A 97 -22.88 -12.38 -9.34
CA SER A 97 -23.58 -11.10 -9.31
C SER A 97 -22.86 -10.11 -8.40
N SER A 98 -22.95 -8.80 -8.69
CA SER A 98 -22.38 -7.72 -7.87
C SER A 98 -22.82 -7.82 -6.41
N ARG A 99 -24.10 -8.17 -6.16
CA ARG A 99 -24.64 -8.38 -4.80
C ARG A 99 -23.94 -9.57 -4.08
N THR A 100 -23.74 -10.68 -4.78
CA THR A 100 -23.08 -11.87 -4.22
C THR A 100 -21.62 -11.56 -3.89
N LEU A 101 -20.91 -10.94 -4.83
CA LEU A 101 -19.53 -10.52 -4.63
C LEU A 101 -19.43 -9.58 -3.44
N ALA A 102 -20.18 -8.49 -3.39
CA ALA A 102 -20.10 -7.50 -2.32
C ALA A 102 -20.29 -8.13 -0.93
N ARG A 103 -21.30 -9.03 -0.79
CA ARG A 103 -21.53 -9.74 0.46
C ARG A 103 -20.39 -10.66 0.85
N ARG A 104 -19.89 -11.48 -0.08
CA ARG A 104 -18.80 -12.43 0.18
C ARG A 104 -17.50 -11.71 0.47
N PHE A 105 -17.16 -10.71 -0.34
CA PHE A 105 -15.96 -9.92 -0.19
C PHE A 105 -15.89 -9.27 1.19
N ARG A 106 -16.99 -8.64 1.61
CA ARG A 106 -17.07 -8.03 2.94
C ARG A 106 -17.04 -9.05 4.08
N ALA A 107 -17.62 -10.23 3.91
CA ALA A 107 -17.58 -11.29 4.91
C ALA A 107 -16.16 -11.87 5.09
N GLU A 108 -15.36 -11.94 4.02
CA GLU A 108 -14.02 -12.52 4.05
C GLU A 108 -12.93 -11.49 4.37
N THR A 109 -13.08 -10.21 3.95
CA THR A 109 -12.06 -9.17 4.10
C THR A 109 -12.39 -8.12 5.15
N GLY A 110 -13.64 -7.96 5.54
CA GLY A 110 -14.14 -6.86 6.35
C GLY A 110 -14.46 -5.59 5.55
N ASP A 111 -13.96 -5.45 4.33
CA ASP A 111 -14.01 -4.24 3.52
C ASP A 111 -14.96 -4.37 2.33
N SER A 112 -15.34 -3.23 1.75
CA SER A 112 -15.87 -3.22 0.39
C SER A 112 -14.75 -3.43 -0.63
N VAL A 113 -15.09 -3.86 -1.86
CA VAL A 113 -14.13 -4.01 -2.96
C VAL A 113 -13.35 -2.70 -3.19
N GLN A 114 -14.03 -1.56 -3.16
CA GLN A 114 -13.40 -0.25 -3.39
C GLN A 114 -12.52 0.19 -2.22
N ASP A 115 -12.95 -0.04 -0.97
CA ASP A 115 -12.14 0.28 0.22
C ASP A 115 -10.89 -0.59 0.28
N TRP A 116 -10.97 -1.83 -0.17
CA TRP A 116 -9.84 -2.76 -0.25
C TRP A 116 -8.82 -2.38 -1.35
N ILE A 117 -9.30 -1.89 -2.52
CA ILE A 117 -8.45 -1.47 -3.64
C ILE A 117 -7.76 -0.12 -3.34
N ALA A 118 -8.46 0.82 -2.70
CA ALA A 118 -8.02 2.20 -2.57
C ALA A 118 -6.62 2.37 -1.94
N PRO A 119 -6.24 1.70 -0.83
CA PRO A 119 -4.89 1.80 -0.27
C PRO A 119 -3.81 1.32 -1.24
N ARG A 120 -4.05 0.24 -1.98
CA ARG A 120 -3.11 -0.34 -2.96
C ARG A 120 -2.87 0.58 -4.15
N ARG A 121 -3.92 1.25 -4.61
CA ARG A 121 -3.81 2.31 -5.62
C ARG A 121 -3.06 3.54 -5.10
N VAL A 122 -3.19 3.86 -3.82
CA VAL A 122 -2.41 4.94 -3.21
C VAL A 122 -0.93 4.57 -3.18
N GLU A 123 -0.56 3.33 -2.86
CA GLU A 123 0.83 2.86 -2.90
C GLU A 123 1.42 3.00 -4.32
N LEU A 124 0.66 2.60 -5.34
CA LEU A 124 1.06 2.80 -6.74
C LEU A 124 1.21 4.30 -7.08
N ALA A 125 0.28 5.14 -6.62
CA ALA A 125 0.37 6.58 -6.83
C ALA A 125 1.58 7.20 -6.12
N CYS A 126 1.95 6.74 -4.93
CA CYS A 126 3.15 7.18 -4.21
C CYS A 126 4.41 6.88 -5.03
N GLY A 127 4.59 5.65 -5.51
CA GLY A 127 5.73 5.31 -6.37
C GLY A 127 5.81 6.20 -7.61
N LEU A 128 4.68 6.42 -8.30
CA LEU A 128 4.63 7.32 -9.46
C LEU A 128 4.93 8.78 -9.11
N LEU A 129 4.59 9.24 -7.91
CA LEU A 129 4.91 10.59 -7.43
C LEU A 129 6.40 10.78 -7.16
N GLU A 130 7.09 9.73 -6.73
CA GLU A 130 8.52 9.73 -6.40
C GLU A 130 9.39 9.64 -7.66
N ASP A 131 9.03 8.72 -8.59
CA ASP A 131 9.91 8.30 -9.70
C ASP A 131 9.55 8.92 -11.05
N SER A 132 8.44 9.66 -11.18
CA SER A 132 8.00 10.17 -12.47
C SER A 132 7.75 11.67 -12.49
N GLY A 133 7.97 12.28 -13.67
CA GLY A 133 7.57 13.66 -13.97
C GLY A 133 6.09 13.85 -14.32
N LEU A 134 5.25 12.82 -14.16
CA LEU A 134 3.83 12.86 -14.49
C LEU A 134 3.08 13.87 -13.64
N THR A 135 2.10 14.55 -14.22
CA THR A 135 1.19 15.42 -13.45
C THR A 135 0.34 14.61 -12.48
N ILE A 136 -0.16 15.22 -11.40
CA ILE A 136 -1.04 14.56 -10.44
C ILE A 136 -2.29 13.98 -11.12
N SER A 137 -2.78 14.63 -12.18
CA SER A 137 -3.91 14.11 -12.96
C SER A 137 -3.54 12.83 -13.70
N GLN A 138 -2.39 12.80 -14.36
CA GLN A 138 -1.89 11.58 -15.04
C GLN A 138 -1.65 10.45 -14.06
N ILE A 139 -1.08 10.74 -12.87
CA ILE A 139 -0.88 9.76 -11.82
C ILE A 139 -2.21 9.21 -11.29
N ALA A 140 -3.22 10.06 -11.10
CA ALA A 140 -4.54 9.59 -10.69
C ALA A 140 -5.13 8.59 -11.70
N TYR A 141 -4.95 8.83 -13.00
CA TYR A 141 -5.36 7.88 -14.03
C TYR A 141 -4.50 6.62 -14.04
N ALA A 142 -3.17 6.75 -14.02
CA ALA A 142 -2.24 5.63 -14.04
C ALA A 142 -2.38 4.72 -12.80
N ALA A 143 -2.78 5.29 -11.65
CA ALA A 143 -3.08 4.53 -10.44
C ALA A 143 -4.54 4.02 -10.35
N GLY A 144 -5.34 4.15 -11.42
CA GLY A 144 -6.68 3.60 -11.52
C GLY A 144 -7.77 4.37 -10.80
N PHE A 145 -7.53 5.63 -10.35
CA PHE A 145 -8.55 6.46 -9.70
C PHE A 145 -9.50 7.16 -10.67
N GLY A 146 -9.16 7.25 -11.95
CA GLY A 146 -9.97 7.91 -12.98
C GLY A 146 -10.09 9.44 -12.84
N SER A 147 -9.71 10.04 -11.72
CA SER A 147 -9.68 11.50 -11.52
C SER A 147 -8.85 11.88 -10.30
N THR A 148 -8.35 13.13 -10.28
CA THR A 148 -7.69 13.71 -9.09
C THR A 148 -8.64 13.82 -7.89
N LYS A 149 -9.94 14.02 -8.14
CA LYS A 149 -10.94 14.12 -7.08
C LYS A 149 -11.09 12.80 -6.33
N SER A 150 -11.16 11.67 -7.05
CA SER A 150 -11.27 10.33 -6.44
C SER A 150 -9.97 9.88 -5.75
N LEU A 151 -8.79 10.34 -6.21
CA LEU A 151 -7.51 10.11 -5.53
C LEU A 151 -7.42 10.83 -4.18
N ARG A 152 -7.91 12.07 -4.08
CA ARG A 152 -7.61 13.00 -2.97
C ARG A 152 -7.93 12.44 -1.58
N ARG A 153 -9.14 11.89 -1.38
CA ARG A 153 -9.59 11.39 -0.08
C ARG A 153 -8.82 10.13 0.35
N PRO A 154 -8.74 9.07 -0.48
CA PRO A 154 -7.94 7.89 -0.14
C PRO A 154 -6.47 8.21 0.09
N PHE A 155 -5.88 9.06 -0.75
CA PHE A 155 -4.47 9.45 -0.61
C PHE A 155 -4.19 10.08 0.74
N ARG A 156 -5.00 11.06 1.16
CA ARG A 156 -4.84 11.72 2.46
C ARG A 156 -5.11 10.76 3.64
N ALA A 157 -6.05 9.84 3.49
CA ALA A 157 -6.34 8.85 4.54
C ALA A 157 -5.17 7.88 4.78
N VAL A 158 -4.42 7.53 3.72
CA VAL A 158 -3.28 6.58 3.81
C VAL A 158 -1.97 7.29 4.17
N THR A 159 -1.71 8.47 3.57
CA THR A 159 -0.40 9.16 3.70
C THR A 159 -0.40 10.31 4.71
N GLY A 160 -1.57 10.73 5.20
CA GLY A 160 -1.72 11.90 6.09
C GLY A 160 -1.60 13.24 5.38
N THR A 161 -1.16 13.29 4.12
CA THR A 161 -0.85 14.52 3.38
C THR A 161 -1.52 14.54 2.00
N SER A 162 -1.37 15.63 1.24
CA SER A 162 -1.84 15.71 -0.14
C SER A 162 -0.79 15.14 -1.11
N ALA A 163 -1.23 14.65 -2.28
CA ALA A 163 -0.32 14.15 -3.31
C ALA A 163 0.70 15.21 -3.79
N ARG A 164 0.34 16.50 -3.72
CA ARG A 164 1.25 17.60 -4.06
C ARG A 164 2.35 17.78 -3.01
N GLU A 165 1.98 17.82 -1.74
CA GLU A 165 2.92 17.93 -0.62
C GLU A 165 3.81 16.69 -0.55
N TYR A 166 3.24 15.50 -0.74
CA TYR A 166 3.97 14.25 -0.79
C TYR A 166 5.09 14.30 -1.86
N ARG A 167 4.75 14.72 -3.08
CA ARG A 167 5.75 14.90 -4.15
C ARG A 167 6.85 15.85 -3.75
N GLN A 168 6.51 17.03 -3.21
CA GLN A 168 7.50 18.01 -2.80
C GLN A 168 8.50 17.46 -1.77
N THR A 169 8.01 16.56 -0.90
CA THR A 169 8.84 15.97 0.15
C THR A 169 9.75 14.87 -0.39
N PHE A 170 9.25 14.01 -1.27
CA PHE A 170 9.95 12.78 -1.63
C PHE A 170 10.61 12.80 -3.01
N SER A 171 10.13 13.55 -4.00
CA SER A 171 10.84 13.69 -5.28
C SER A 171 12.15 14.47 -5.16
N ALA A 172 12.22 15.46 -4.26
CA ALA A 172 13.47 16.18 -4.00
C ALA A 172 14.52 15.32 -3.25
N ARG A 173 14.10 14.23 -2.60
CA ARG A 173 14.99 13.29 -1.90
C ARG A 173 15.53 12.18 -2.79
N ALA A 174 14.82 11.81 -3.84
CA ALA A 174 15.28 10.85 -4.84
C ALA A 174 16.55 11.34 -5.55
N ASP A 175 16.65 12.66 -5.80
CA ASP A 175 17.84 13.28 -6.40
C ASP A 175 19.05 13.37 -5.44
N SER A 176 18.85 13.15 -4.14
CA SER A 176 19.89 13.34 -3.11
C SER A 176 20.28 12.05 -2.36
N ALA A 177 19.67 10.92 -2.63
CA ALA A 177 20.03 9.66 -2.01
C ALA A 177 21.33 9.10 -2.63
N PRO A 178 22.41 8.88 -1.85
CA PRO A 178 23.60 8.22 -2.38
C PRO A 178 23.23 6.78 -2.77
N LEU A 179 23.55 6.42 -4.00
CA LEU A 179 23.50 5.02 -4.45
C LEU A 179 24.23 4.13 -3.45
N PRO A 180 23.66 2.98 -3.07
CA PRO A 180 24.39 2.01 -2.24
C PRO A 180 25.69 1.67 -2.95
N ALA A 181 26.82 1.92 -2.27
CA ALA A 181 28.16 1.67 -2.81
C ALA A 181 28.24 0.24 -3.31
N GLU A 182 28.41 0.08 -4.59
CA GLU A 182 28.78 -1.17 -5.24
C GLU A 182 30.00 -1.74 -4.52
N LYS A 183 29.84 -2.86 -3.83
CA LYS A 183 30.97 -3.58 -3.24
C LYS A 183 31.90 -3.99 -4.38
N ARG A 184 32.89 -3.15 -4.65
CA ARG A 184 34.04 -3.57 -5.46
C ARG A 184 34.64 -4.79 -4.77
N GLY A 185 34.65 -5.91 -5.51
CA GLY A 185 35.24 -7.15 -5.10
C GLY A 185 36.66 -6.95 -4.62
N ILE A 186 36.93 -7.47 -3.45
CA ILE A 186 38.28 -7.76 -3.02
C ILE A 186 38.59 -9.12 -3.64
N HIS A 187 39.28 -9.08 -4.79
CA HIS A 187 40.13 -10.17 -5.22
C HIS A 187 41.51 -9.85 -4.64
N ASP A 188 41.92 -10.67 -3.69
CA ASP A 188 43.27 -11.21 -3.54
C ASP A 188 43.18 -12.48 -2.67
#